data_0bec2ac3a1f039f8a26db5875d87ddda
#
_entry.id   0bec2ac3a1f039f8a26db5875d87ddda
#
_cell.length_a   1.000
_cell.length_b   1.000
_cell.length_c   1.000
_cell.angle_alpha   90.00
_cell.angle_beta   90.00
_cell.angle_gamma   90.00
#
_symmetry.space_group_name_H-M   'P 1'
#
loop_
_entity.id
_entity.type
_entity.pdbx_description
1 polymer ?
#
loop_
_entity_poly.entity_id
_entity_poly.type
_entity_poly.pdbx_seq_one_letter_code
_entity_poly.pdbx_strand_id
1 'polypeptide(L)'
;MSRHTLQTAAFLKNVRPVIWLDVEKRTADPEPALTSVLWAEGLKTYAHDAILAQSAKARDLTFQPWLELATEVVRVAQATDSLIAGYSIPERDLLMKACPEQAEWIKAHYLNANAVKWFRNHRPALYAEACRTAGERRKPGLKDFLIQPAIGYPYKKYLLAVQPGSILGRLRTLLAKRAGIHRELTNEARRDWTNLIEYNRQDVLGMKHLVEYVVAAGGSGKGDR
;
A
#
# COMPACT_ATOMS: atom_id res chain seq x y z
N MET A 1 -0.41 23.80 -2.81
CA MET A 1 0.30 22.57 -3.22
C MET A 1 -0.73 21.48 -3.48
N SER A 2 -0.62 20.72 -4.57
CA SER A 2 -1.55 19.61 -4.84
C SER A 2 -1.42 18.53 -3.76
N ARG A 3 -2.54 18.16 -3.11
CA ARG A 3 -2.62 17.19 -2.01
C ARG A 3 -2.21 15.75 -2.39
N HIS A 4 -1.84 15.50 -3.64
CA HIS A 4 -1.55 14.17 -4.22
C HIS A 4 -0.11 14.06 -4.75
N THR A 5 0.86 14.74 -4.15
CA THR A 5 2.24 14.73 -4.65
C THR A 5 3.17 14.23 -3.58
N LEU A 6 4.13 13.36 -3.97
CA LEU A 6 5.23 12.93 -3.12
C LEU A 6 5.88 14.15 -2.44
N GLN A 7 6.00 14.07 -1.14
CA GLN A 7 6.68 15.08 -0.34
C GLN A 7 8.20 14.84 -0.35
N THR A 8 8.80 14.86 -1.56
CA THR A 8 10.22 14.54 -1.76
C THR A 8 11.14 15.23 -0.77
N ALA A 9 10.91 16.54 -0.52
CA ALA A 9 11.71 17.29 0.44
C ALA A 9 11.55 16.76 1.88
N ALA A 10 10.35 16.26 2.25
CA ALA A 10 10.13 15.65 3.56
C ALA A 10 10.87 14.33 3.68
N PHE A 11 10.85 13.47 2.64
CA PHE A 11 11.62 12.23 2.63
C PHE A 11 13.13 12.47 2.61
N LEU A 12 13.62 13.41 1.78
CA LEU A 12 15.05 13.76 1.70
C LEU A 12 15.63 14.32 3.02
N LYS A 13 14.81 15.02 3.80
CA LYS A 13 15.20 15.58 5.09
C LYS A 13 14.86 14.68 6.26
N ASN A 14 14.15 13.59 6.00
CA ASN A 14 13.69 12.73 7.05
C ASN A 14 14.83 11.85 7.56
N VAL A 15 15.12 11.99 8.85
CA VAL A 15 16.02 11.11 9.62
C VAL A 15 15.24 10.14 10.53
N ARG A 16 13.90 10.23 10.53
CA ARG A 16 13.05 9.39 11.36
C ARG A 16 12.78 8.05 10.68
N PRO A 17 12.53 7.00 11.45
CA PRO A 17 11.98 5.75 10.93
C PRO A 17 10.65 5.99 10.22
N VAL A 18 10.29 5.13 9.28
CA VAL A 18 9.02 5.21 8.54
C VAL A 18 8.31 3.86 8.63
N ILE A 19 7.06 3.88 9.08
CA ILE A 19 6.13 2.75 9.01
C ILE A 19 5.39 2.88 7.68
N TRP A 20 5.56 1.88 6.80
CA TRP A 20 4.91 1.86 5.49
C TRP A 20 3.67 1.00 5.55
N LEU A 21 2.57 1.48 4.98
CA LEU A 21 1.33 0.69 4.94
C LEU A 21 0.60 0.83 3.60
N ASP A 22 -0.09 -0.23 3.23
CA ASP A 22 -1.02 -0.28 2.11
C ASP A 22 -2.27 -1.04 2.53
N VAL A 23 -3.44 -0.58 2.08
CA VAL A 23 -4.74 -1.11 2.47
C VAL A 23 -5.54 -1.55 1.26
N GLU A 24 -6.24 -2.68 1.38
CA GLU A 24 -7.13 -3.19 0.35
C GLU A 24 -8.57 -3.26 0.86
N LYS A 25 -9.47 -2.66 0.09
CA LYS A 25 -10.91 -2.66 0.37
C LYS A 25 -11.72 -2.59 -0.92
N ARG A 26 -13.00 -2.91 -0.85
CA ARG A 26 -13.95 -2.54 -1.89
C ARG A 26 -14.33 -1.06 -1.74
N THR A 27 -14.69 -0.42 -2.83
CA THR A 27 -15.09 1.00 -2.81
C THR A 27 -16.24 1.28 -1.83
N ALA A 28 -17.19 0.35 -1.73
CA ALA A 28 -18.35 0.48 -0.83
C ALA A 28 -18.06 0.14 0.64
N ASP A 29 -16.89 -0.46 0.94
CA ASP A 29 -16.59 -0.86 2.33
C ASP A 29 -16.15 0.35 3.14
N PRO A 30 -16.64 0.49 4.40
CA PRO A 30 -16.22 1.59 5.28
C PRO A 30 -14.79 1.43 5.79
N GLU A 31 -14.30 0.18 5.86
CA GLU A 31 -13.02 -0.22 6.43
C GLU A 31 -12.24 -1.13 5.48
N PRO A 32 -10.91 -1.23 5.62
CA PRO A 32 -10.10 -2.19 4.90
C PRO A 32 -10.49 -3.63 5.24
N ALA A 33 -10.28 -4.54 4.28
CA ALA A 33 -10.38 -5.98 4.51
C ALA A 33 -9.01 -6.62 4.73
N LEU A 34 -7.95 -6.00 4.16
CA LEU A 34 -6.57 -6.45 4.24
C LEU A 34 -5.65 -5.23 4.35
N THR A 35 -4.61 -5.34 5.17
CA THR A 35 -3.56 -4.32 5.29
C THR A 35 -2.20 -4.99 5.42
N SER A 36 -1.23 -4.56 4.64
CA SER A 36 0.19 -4.87 4.90
C SER A 36 0.87 -3.68 5.53
N VAL A 37 1.68 -3.95 6.56
CA VAL A 37 2.46 -2.94 7.28
C VAL A 37 3.92 -3.40 7.33
N LEU A 38 4.83 -2.55 6.88
CA LEU A 38 6.26 -2.75 7.04
C LEU A 38 6.71 -2.02 8.31
N TRP A 39 6.88 -2.79 9.37
CA TRP A 39 7.42 -2.38 10.66
C TRP A 39 8.95 -2.40 10.64
N ALA A 40 9.58 -1.94 11.71
CA ALA A 40 11.02 -2.06 11.90
C ALA A 40 11.48 -3.54 11.89
N GLU A 41 10.67 -4.43 12.46
CA GLU A 41 10.94 -5.88 12.57
C GLU A 41 10.63 -6.66 11.27
N GLY A 42 9.97 -6.02 10.30
CA GLY A 42 9.63 -6.65 9.02
C GLY A 42 8.18 -6.45 8.58
N LEU A 43 7.85 -7.07 7.45
CA LEU A 43 6.55 -6.96 6.81
C LEU A 43 5.56 -7.93 7.44
N LYS A 44 4.42 -7.40 7.90
CA LYS A 44 3.27 -8.19 8.38
C LYS A 44 2.02 -7.85 7.59
N THR A 45 1.15 -8.83 7.41
CA THR A 45 -0.13 -8.65 6.73
C THR A 45 -1.27 -9.06 7.64
N TYR A 46 -2.30 -8.24 7.69
CA TYR A 46 -3.44 -8.36 8.60
C TYR A 46 -4.73 -8.46 7.80
N ALA A 47 -5.64 -9.34 8.23
CA ALA A 47 -7.00 -9.39 7.74
C ALA A 47 -7.94 -8.82 8.81
N HIS A 48 -8.92 -8.03 8.40
CA HIS A 48 -9.78 -7.29 9.32
C HIS A 48 -11.23 -7.78 9.35
N ASP A 49 -11.68 -8.43 8.28
CA ASP A 49 -13.04 -8.93 8.16
C ASP A 49 -13.16 -10.31 8.81
N ALA A 50 -14.08 -10.47 9.76
CA ALA A 50 -14.30 -11.71 10.48
C ALA A 50 -14.55 -12.93 9.57
N ILE A 51 -15.19 -12.72 8.41
CA ILE A 51 -15.43 -13.80 7.43
C ILE A 51 -14.13 -14.30 6.78
N LEU A 52 -13.06 -13.49 6.81
CA LEU A 52 -11.75 -13.85 6.28
C LEU A 52 -10.85 -14.51 7.34
N ALA A 53 -11.26 -14.60 8.61
CA ALA A 53 -10.40 -15.04 9.72
C ALA A 53 -9.77 -16.42 9.49
N GLN A 54 -10.55 -17.43 9.03
CA GLN A 54 -10.00 -18.75 8.71
C GLN A 54 -9.07 -18.71 7.48
N SER A 55 -9.39 -17.87 6.49
CA SER A 55 -8.54 -17.68 5.31
C SER A 55 -7.23 -16.97 5.65
N ALA A 56 -7.25 -16.06 6.61
CA ALA A 56 -6.07 -15.42 7.16
C ALA A 56 -5.17 -16.45 7.85
N LYS A 57 -5.73 -17.23 8.78
CA LYS A 57 -5.00 -18.31 9.49
C LYS A 57 -4.38 -19.32 8.52
N ALA A 58 -5.09 -19.71 7.47
CA ALA A 58 -4.59 -20.65 6.46
C ALA A 58 -3.42 -20.12 5.61
N ARG A 59 -3.04 -18.86 5.78
CA ARG A 59 -1.94 -18.16 5.09
C ARG A 59 -1.00 -17.44 6.06
N ASP A 60 -1.01 -17.82 7.33
CA ASP A 60 -0.17 -17.26 8.39
C ASP A 60 -0.29 -15.72 8.49
N LEU A 61 -1.51 -15.20 8.25
CA LEU A 61 -1.82 -13.80 8.49
C LEU A 61 -2.38 -13.63 9.90
N THR A 62 -2.13 -12.45 10.47
CA THR A 62 -2.79 -12.04 11.69
C THR A 62 -4.22 -11.59 11.38
N PHE A 63 -5.21 -12.15 12.09
CA PHE A 63 -6.54 -11.56 12.12
C PHE A 63 -6.58 -10.51 13.24
N GLN A 64 -6.88 -9.27 12.89
CA GLN A 64 -6.96 -8.15 13.84
C GLN A 64 -7.97 -7.12 13.28
N PRO A 65 -8.97 -6.69 14.06
CA PRO A 65 -9.88 -5.63 13.62
C PRO A 65 -9.14 -4.37 13.17
N TRP A 66 -9.67 -3.68 12.16
CA TRP A 66 -9.01 -2.50 11.60
C TRP A 66 -8.73 -1.42 12.65
N LEU A 67 -9.71 -1.15 13.53
CA LEU A 67 -9.56 -0.15 14.58
C LEU A 67 -8.37 -0.45 15.50
N GLU A 68 -8.18 -1.71 15.85
CA GLU A 68 -7.06 -2.15 16.70
C GLU A 68 -5.71 -1.96 15.99
N LEU A 69 -5.61 -2.39 14.72
CA LEU A 69 -4.38 -2.19 13.93
C LEU A 69 -4.08 -0.70 13.73
N ALA A 70 -5.07 0.11 13.36
CA ALA A 70 -4.91 1.55 13.17
C ALA A 70 -4.39 2.22 14.44
N THR A 71 -4.97 1.87 15.60
CA THR A 71 -4.54 2.36 16.92
C THR A 71 -3.10 1.92 17.22
N GLU A 72 -2.75 0.67 16.93
CA GLU A 72 -1.40 0.14 17.11
C GLU A 72 -0.38 0.89 16.22
N VAL A 73 -0.68 1.09 14.94
CA VAL A 73 0.18 1.83 14.00
C VAL A 73 0.46 3.24 14.54
N VAL A 74 -0.57 3.96 14.95
CA VAL A 74 -0.43 5.33 15.48
C VAL A 74 0.37 5.33 16.79
N ARG A 75 0.04 4.43 17.72
CA ARG A 75 0.74 4.30 19.01
C ARG A 75 2.22 3.97 18.84
N VAL A 76 2.56 3.02 17.96
CA VAL A 76 3.94 2.65 17.67
C VAL A 76 4.67 3.82 17.01
N ALA A 77 4.06 4.48 16.03
CA ALA A 77 4.66 5.63 15.36
C ALA A 77 4.96 6.77 16.35
N GLN A 78 4.06 7.05 17.28
CA GLN A 78 4.29 8.03 18.36
C GLN A 78 5.42 7.60 19.30
N ALA A 79 5.41 6.35 19.75
CA ALA A 79 6.40 5.83 20.70
C ALA A 79 7.83 5.76 20.12
N THR A 80 7.96 5.59 18.81
CA THR A 80 9.25 5.46 18.11
C THR A 80 9.66 6.72 17.35
N ASP A 81 8.92 7.81 17.48
CA ASP A 81 9.07 9.04 16.67
C ASP A 81 9.13 8.75 15.15
N SER A 82 8.31 7.79 14.70
CA SER A 82 8.26 7.37 13.29
C SER A 82 7.25 8.21 12.51
N LEU A 83 7.48 8.33 11.21
CA LEU A 83 6.47 8.78 10.28
C LEU A 83 5.65 7.59 9.76
N ILE A 84 4.43 7.86 9.29
CA ILE A 84 3.59 6.88 8.61
C ILE A 84 3.58 7.23 7.14
N ALA A 85 3.77 6.26 6.25
CA ALA A 85 3.75 6.47 4.82
C ALA A 85 2.78 5.51 4.13
N GLY A 86 2.00 6.04 3.19
CA GLY A 86 1.15 5.29 2.27
C GLY A 86 1.22 5.90 0.88
N TYR A 87 0.75 5.15 -0.13
CA TYR A 87 0.86 5.62 -1.52
C TYR A 87 -0.11 6.76 -1.84
N SER A 88 -1.19 6.90 -1.07
CA SER A 88 -2.23 7.88 -1.36
C SER A 88 -2.84 8.52 -0.11
N ILE A 89 -3.75 9.46 -0.32
CA ILE A 89 -4.47 10.13 0.76
C ILE A 89 -5.54 9.24 1.43
N PRO A 90 -6.23 8.35 0.71
CA PRO A 90 -7.21 7.46 1.32
C PRO A 90 -6.71 6.64 2.51
N GLU A 91 -5.46 6.16 2.51
CA GLU A 91 -4.89 5.44 3.65
C GLU A 91 -4.79 6.32 4.89
N ARG A 92 -4.36 7.58 4.72
CA ARG A 92 -4.34 8.57 5.79
C ARG A 92 -5.74 8.82 6.33
N ASP A 93 -6.71 9.01 5.44
CA ASP A 93 -8.08 9.34 5.82
C ASP A 93 -8.76 8.16 6.56
N LEU A 94 -8.40 6.92 6.21
CA LEU A 94 -8.83 5.73 6.95
C LEU A 94 -8.23 5.68 8.36
N LEU A 95 -6.94 6.00 8.53
CA LEU A 95 -6.31 6.10 9.84
C LEU A 95 -6.94 7.21 10.69
N MET A 96 -7.16 8.40 10.11
CA MET A 96 -7.80 9.52 10.82
C MET A 96 -9.24 9.19 11.24
N LYS A 97 -9.97 8.44 10.41
CA LYS A 97 -11.33 7.98 10.74
C LYS A 97 -11.32 6.96 11.88
N ALA A 98 -10.34 6.06 11.92
CA ALA A 98 -10.19 5.07 12.97
C ALA A 98 -9.70 5.68 14.30
N CYS A 99 -8.85 6.71 14.22
CA CYS A 99 -8.23 7.35 15.38
C CYS A 99 -8.52 8.87 15.38
N PRO A 100 -9.77 9.30 15.59
CA PRO A 100 -10.18 10.70 15.44
C PRO A 100 -9.47 11.64 16.42
N GLU A 101 -9.18 11.19 17.63
CA GLU A 101 -8.45 11.99 18.64
C GLU A 101 -6.99 12.27 18.23
N GLN A 102 -6.40 11.43 17.38
CA GLN A 102 -5.04 11.57 16.84
C GLN A 102 -5.03 12.15 15.42
N ALA A 103 -6.16 12.59 14.87
CA ALA A 103 -6.29 13.00 13.47
C ALA A 103 -5.29 14.09 13.07
N GLU A 104 -5.10 15.13 13.88
CA GLU A 104 -4.14 16.21 13.59
C GLU A 104 -2.69 15.71 13.67
N TRP A 105 -2.39 14.81 14.61
CA TRP A 105 -1.08 14.18 14.69
C TRP A 105 -0.81 13.33 13.43
N ILE A 106 -1.76 12.47 13.03
CA ILE A 106 -1.67 11.63 11.82
C ILE A 106 -1.44 12.52 10.60
N LYS A 107 -2.20 13.59 10.45
CA LYS A 107 -2.07 14.53 9.33
C LYS A 107 -0.69 15.18 9.25
N ALA A 108 -0.09 15.49 10.40
CA ALA A 108 1.25 16.08 10.49
C ALA A 108 2.38 15.08 10.24
N HIS A 109 2.16 13.78 10.55
CA HIS A 109 3.18 12.73 10.50
C HIS A 109 2.97 11.72 9.36
N TYR A 110 1.95 11.94 8.50
CA TYR A 110 1.71 11.10 7.33
C TYR A 110 2.44 11.63 6.11
N LEU A 111 3.20 10.76 5.45
CA LEU A 111 3.91 11.03 4.20
C LEU A 111 3.18 10.36 3.03
N ASN A 112 2.82 11.16 2.03
CA ASN A 112 2.27 10.66 0.78
C ASN A 112 3.41 10.26 -0.17
N ALA A 113 3.48 8.98 -0.50
CA ALA A 113 4.51 8.39 -1.35
C ALA A 113 4.18 8.42 -2.86
N ASN A 114 3.09 9.08 -3.28
CA ASN A 114 2.70 9.16 -4.70
C ASN A 114 3.70 9.99 -5.52
N ALA A 115 4.55 9.30 -6.26
CA ALA A 115 5.66 9.89 -7.02
C ALA A 115 5.30 10.34 -8.46
N VAL A 116 4.05 10.18 -8.91
CA VAL A 116 3.63 10.44 -10.31
C VAL A 116 4.06 11.83 -10.80
N LYS A 117 3.83 12.88 -10.00
CA LYS A 117 4.20 14.27 -10.37
C LYS A 117 5.71 14.44 -10.42
N TRP A 118 6.44 13.80 -9.49
CA TRP A 118 7.90 13.86 -9.49
C TRP A 118 8.47 13.25 -10.78
N PHE A 119 8.04 12.04 -11.17
CA PHE A 119 8.48 11.40 -12.41
C PHE A 119 8.17 12.24 -13.64
N ARG A 120 6.97 12.79 -13.73
CA ARG A 120 6.60 13.67 -14.86
C ARG A 120 7.56 14.86 -15.01
N ASN A 121 8.01 15.43 -13.91
CA ASN A 121 8.83 16.64 -13.92
C ASN A 121 10.35 16.35 -14.04
N HIS A 122 10.83 15.22 -13.53
CA HIS A 122 12.27 14.96 -13.40
C HIS A 122 12.74 13.74 -14.23
N ARG A 123 11.84 12.89 -14.66
CA ARG A 123 12.11 11.69 -15.47
C ARG A 123 11.01 11.51 -16.54
N PRO A 124 10.85 12.46 -17.48
CA PRO A 124 9.73 12.45 -18.43
C PRO A 124 9.69 11.22 -19.34
N ALA A 125 10.83 10.67 -19.73
CA ALA A 125 10.90 9.43 -20.51
C ALA A 125 10.32 8.24 -19.73
N LEU A 126 10.73 8.06 -18.47
CA LEU A 126 10.22 7.00 -17.60
C LEU A 126 8.73 7.18 -17.28
N TYR A 127 8.29 8.43 -17.11
CA TYR A 127 6.86 8.75 -16.96
C TYR A 127 6.07 8.35 -18.21
N ALA A 128 6.58 8.63 -19.41
CA ALA A 128 5.92 8.25 -20.66
C ALA A 128 5.81 6.71 -20.81
N GLU A 129 6.83 5.95 -20.38
CA GLU A 129 6.78 4.49 -20.36
C GLU A 129 5.74 3.96 -19.37
N ALA A 130 5.70 4.52 -18.16
CA ALA A 130 4.67 4.17 -17.19
C ALA A 130 3.25 4.50 -17.71
N CYS A 131 3.07 5.61 -18.44
CA CYS A 131 1.81 5.92 -19.10
C CYS A 131 1.43 4.87 -20.17
N ARG A 132 2.39 4.41 -21.00
CA ARG A 132 2.12 3.34 -21.97
C ARG A 132 1.68 2.04 -21.28
N THR A 133 2.33 1.69 -20.18
CA THR A 133 1.97 0.53 -19.37
C THR A 133 0.57 0.68 -18.77
N ALA A 134 0.23 1.86 -18.27
CA ALA A 134 -1.09 2.15 -17.71
C ALA A 134 -2.21 2.07 -18.75
N GLY A 135 -1.90 2.31 -20.03
CA GLY A 135 -2.86 2.43 -21.12
C GLY A 135 -3.57 3.79 -21.13
N GLU A 136 -4.29 4.07 -22.21
CA GLU A 136 -4.85 5.41 -22.50
C GLU A 136 -5.88 5.89 -21.48
N ARG A 137 -6.53 4.99 -20.76
CA ARG A 137 -7.71 5.30 -19.94
C ARG A 137 -7.41 5.64 -18.49
N ARG A 138 -6.16 5.55 -18.03
CA ARG A 138 -5.79 5.85 -16.65
C ARG A 138 -4.42 6.53 -16.54
N LYS A 139 -4.24 7.30 -15.49
CA LYS A 139 -2.92 7.80 -15.11
C LYS A 139 -2.07 6.66 -14.56
N PRO A 140 -0.73 6.69 -14.75
CA PRO A 140 0.14 5.66 -14.18
C PRO A 140 0.06 5.66 -12.66
N GLY A 141 0.02 4.47 -12.09
CA GLY A 141 0.06 4.23 -10.64
C GLY A 141 1.39 3.64 -10.19
N LEU A 142 1.47 3.22 -8.93
CA LEU A 142 2.67 2.61 -8.34
C LEU A 142 3.28 1.52 -9.23
N LYS A 143 2.48 0.54 -9.61
CA LYS A 143 2.91 -0.65 -10.36
C LYS A 143 3.44 -0.35 -11.74
N ASP A 144 2.87 0.65 -12.41
CA ASP A 144 3.29 1.04 -13.75
C ASP A 144 4.71 1.60 -13.74
N PHE A 145 5.16 2.15 -12.61
CA PHE A 145 6.56 2.52 -12.40
C PHE A 145 7.41 1.33 -11.97
N LEU A 146 6.93 0.51 -11.02
CA LEU A 146 7.71 -0.58 -10.45
C LEU A 146 8.15 -1.62 -11.47
N ILE A 147 7.37 -1.86 -12.53
CA ILE A 147 7.73 -2.79 -13.60
C ILE A 147 8.72 -2.24 -14.62
N GLN A 148 9.05 -0.94 -14.54
CA GLN A 148 10.04 -0.36 -15.46
C GLN A 148 11.44 -0.83 -15.08
N PRO A 149 12.24 -1.33 -16.04
CA PRO A 149 13.59 -1.84 -15.77
C PRO A 149 14.49 -0.80 -15.06
N ALA A 150 14.32 0.50 -15.40
CA ALA A 150 15.09 1.58 -14.80
C ALA A 150 14.83 1.79 -13.31
N ILE A 151 13.71 1.30 -12.76
CA ILE A 151 13.40 1.33 -11.32
C ILE A 151 14.11 0.18 -10.60
N GLY A 152 14.38 -0.94 -11.27
CA GLY A 152 15.13 -2.07 -10.71
C GLY A 152 14.38 -2.86 -9.62
N TYR A 153 13.04 -2.71 -9.51
CA TYR A 153 12.25 -3.46 -8.56
C TYR A 153 11.73 -4.77 -9.18
N PRO A 154 11.88 -5.94 -8.50
CA PRO A 154 11.49 -7.23 -9.05
C PRO A 154 9.98 -7.48 -8.92
N TYR A 155 9.15 -6.56 -9.44
CA TYR A 155 7.70 -6.69 -9.38
C TYR A 155 7.20 -7.90 -10.16
N LYS A 156 6.36 -8.72 -9.54
CA LYS A 156 5.80 -9.92 -10.16
C LYS A 156 4.70 -9.57 -11.15
N LYS A 157 4.97 -9.67 -12.46
CA LYS A 157 4.07 -9.21 -13.53
C LYS A 157 2.65 -9.80 -13.47
N TYR A 158 2.47 -11.03 -12.97
CA TYR A 158 1.14 -11.64 -12.85
C TYR A 158 0.25 -10.88 -11.85
N LEU A 159 0.82 -10.12 -10.94
CA LEU A 159 0.06 -9.30 -9.97
C LEU A 159 -0.58 -8.07 -10.62
N LEU A 160 -0.16 -7.67 -11.82
CA LEU A 160 -0.78 -6.54 -12.54
C LEU A 160 -2.25 -6.80 -12.87
N ALA A 161 -2.64 -8.06 -13.01
CA ALA A 161 -4.02 -8.47 -13.28
C ALA A 161 -4.90 -8.54 -12.01
N VAL A 162 -4.31 -8.42 -10.81
CA VAL A 162 -5.03 -8.49 -9.54
C VAL A 162 -5.96 -7.28 -9.40
N GLN A 163 -7.23 -7.56 -9.14
CA GLN A 163 -8.27 -6.57 -8.88
C GLN A 163 -8.81 -6.76 -7.46
N PRO A 164 -8.25 -6.09 -6.45
CA PRO A 164 -8.53 -6.34 -5.03
C PRO A 164 -10.02 -6.32 -4.69
N GLY A 165 -10.73 -5.28 -5.11
CA GLY A 165 -12.16 -5.14 -4.81
C GLY A 165 -13.03 -6.27 -5.37
N SER A 166 -12.71 -6.77 -6.58
CA SER A 166 -13.41 -7.91 -7.20
C SER A 166 -13.12 -9.20 -6.44
N ILE A 167 -11.85 -9.47 -6.12
CA ILE A 167 -11.43 -10.65 -5.37
C ILE A 167 -12.07 -10.67 -3.99
N LEU A 168 -12.00 -9.56 -3.24
CA LEU A 168 -12.61 -9.45 -1.92
C LEU A 168 -14.13 -9.70 -1.96
N GLY A 169 -14.84 -9.12 -2.95
CA GLY A 169 -16.27 -9.35 -3.11
C GLY A 169 -16.61 -10.81 -3.36
N ARG A 170 -15.86 -11.47 -4.26
CA ARG A 170 -16.05 -12.90 -4.58
C ARG A 170 -15.73 -13.79 -3.38
N LEU A 171 -14.62 -13.56 -2.69
CA LEU A 171 -14.22 -14.33 -1.51
C LEU A 171 -15.26 -14.24 -0.39
N ARG A 172 -15.75 -13.05 -0.05
CA ARG A 172 -16.80 -12.88 0.95
C ARG A 172 -18.06 -13.63 0.59
N THR A 173 -18.50 -13.53 -0.66
CA THR A 173 -19.69 -14.27 -1.15
C THR A 173 -19.51 -15.79 -1.03
N LEU A 174 -18.33 -16.29 -1.40
CA LEU A 174 -18.04 -17.73 -1.34
C LEU A 174 -17.93 -18.21 0.11
N LEU A 175 -17.25 -17.45 0.98
CA LEU A 175 -17.10 -17.80 2.40
C LEU A 175 -18.44 -17.73 3.14
N ALA A 176 -19.28 -16.72 2.86
CA ALA A 176 -20.61 -16.63 3.45
C ALA A 176 -21.47 -17.89 3.15
N LYS A 177 -21.40 -18.42 1.92
CA LYS A 177 -22.08 -19.66 1.53
C LYS A 177 -21.49 -20.92 2.18
N ARG A 178 -20.31 -20.83 2.79
CA ARG A 178 -19.54 -21.96 3.36
C ARG A 178 -19.18 -21.73 4.83
N ALA A 179 -20.01 -20.97 5.55
CA ALA A 179 -19.82 -20.64 6.97
C ALA A 179 -18.37 -20.17 7.33
N GLY A 180 -17.71 -19.47 6.41
CA GLY A 180 -16.35 -18.98 6.59
C GLY A 180 -15.24 -20.02 6.43
N ILE A 181 -15.57 -21.25 6.00
CA ILE A 181 -14.61 -22.36 5.98
C ILE A 181 -13.68 -22.27 4.78
N HIS A 182 -12.41 -21.89 5.01
CA HIS A 182 -11.41 -21.72 3.96
C HIS A 182 -11.16 -22.96 3.10
N ARG A 183 -11.12 -24.16 3.70
CA ARG A 183 -10.86 -25.42 2.98
C ARG A 183 -11.92 -25.74 1.93
N GLU A 184 -13.11 -25.16 2.03
CA GLU A 184 -14.22 -25.34 1.10
C GLU A 184 -14.17 -24.35 -0.09
N LEU A 185 -13.25 -23.41 -0.09
CA LEU A 185 -13.01 -22.57 -1.24
C LEU A 185 -12.46 -23.38 -2.42
N THR A 186 -12.84 -23.00 -3.63
CA THR A 186 -12.26 -23.56 -4.86
C THR A 186 -10.77 -23.26 -4.94
N ASN A 187 -10.02 -24.04 -5.72
CA ASN A 187 -8.60 -23.80 -5.97
C ASN A 187 -8.35 -22.40 -6.54
N GLU A 188 -9.23 -21.94 -7.42
CA GLU A 188 -9.17 -20.59 -7.98
C GLU A 188 -9.32 -19.52 -6.89
N ALA A 189 -10.34 -19.62 -6.05
CA ALA A 189 -10.56 -18.66 -4.98
C ALA A 189 -9.40 -18.62 -3.96
N ARG A 190 -8.81 -19.79 -3.66
CA ARG A 190 -7.62 -19.88 -2.81
C ARG A 190 -6.39 -19.24 -3.46
N ARG A 191 -6.21 -19.42 -4.77
CA ARG A 191 -5.14 -18.77 -5.54
C ARG A 191 -5.33 -17.27 -5.57
N ASP A 192 -6.55 -16.79 -5.79
CA ASP A 192 -6.84 -15.36 -5.81
C ASP A 192 -6.59 -14.70 -4.46
N TRP A 193 -6.95 -15.39 -3.37
CA TRP A 193 -6.61 -14.93 -2.01
C TRP A 193 -5.10 -14.81 -1.82
N THR A 194 -4.34 -15.83 -2.25
CA THR A 194 -2.87 -15.80 -2.19
C THR A 194 -2.30 -14.65 -3.02
N ASN A 195 -2.81 -14.46 -4.24
CA ASN A 195 -2.37 -13.37 -5.13
C ASN A 195 -2.70 -11.99 -4.54
N LEU A 196 -3.84 -11.83 -3.88
CA LEU A 196 -4.22 -10.57 -3.22
C LEU A 196 -3.29 -10.23 -2.06
N ILE A 197 -2.92 -11.23 -1.24
CA ILE A 197 -1.95 -11.05 -0.15
C ILE A 197 -0.60 -10.62 -0.71
N GLU A 198 -0.11 -11.34 -1.72
CA GLU A 198 1.18 -11.03 -2.34
C GLU A 198 1.19 -9.65 -3.01
N TYR A 199 0.08 -9.29 -3.67
CA TYR A 199 -0.13 -7.98 -4.25
C TYR A 199 0.02 -6.86 -3.21
N ASN A 200 -0.71 -6.93 -2.10
CA ASN A 200 -0.68 -5.93 -1.04
C ASN A 200 0.73 -5.83 -0.39
N ARG A 201 1.42 -6.97 -0.22
CA ARG A 201 2.82 -7.00 0.25
C ARG A 201 3.78 -6.33 -0.73
N GLN A 202 3.64 -6.64 -2.01
CA GLN A 202 4.49 -6.05 -3.06
C GLN A 202 4.25 -4.55 -3.21
N ASP A 203 3.04 -4.07 -3.00
CA ASP A 203 2.73 -2.65 -3.07
C ASP A 203 3.41 -1.88 -1.92
N VAL A 204 3.45 -2.41 -0.68
CA VAL A 204 4.20 -1.79 0.43
C VAL A 204 5.70 -1.74 0.16
N LEU A 205 6.30 -2.88 -0.22
CA LEU A 205 7.73 -2.96 -0.48
C LEU A 205 8.14 -2.13 -1.70
N GLY A 206 7.32 -2.17 -2.75
CA GLY A 206 7.54 -1.40 -3.97
C GLY A 206 7.40 0.09 -3.74
N MET A 207 6.45 0.52 -2.91
CA MET A 207 6.31 1.93 -2.54
C MET A 207 7.56 2.45 -1.84
N LYS A 208 8.09 1.71 -0.84
CA LYS A 208 9.35 2.04 -0.18
C LYS A 208 10.49 2.15 -1.19
N HIS A 209 10.67 1.13 -2.03
CA HIS A 209 11.71 1.11 -3.07
C HIS A 209 11.59 2.31 -4.04
N LEU A 210 10.37 2.63 -4.49
CA LEU A 210 10.13 3.75 -5.40
C LEU A 210 10.51 5.09 -4.75
N VAL A 211 10.21 5.29 -3.47
CA VAL A 211 10.59 6.49 -2.74
C VAL A 211 12.11 6.55 -2.56
N GLU A 212 12.77 5.44 -2.23
CA GLU A 212 14.24 5.37 -2.12
C GLU A 212 14.91 5.72 -3.46
N TYR A 213 14.37 5.21 -4.59
CA TYR A 213 14.82 5.59 -5.94
C TYR A 213 14.69 7.11 -6.18
N VAL A 214 13.54 7.70 -5.83
CA VAL A 214 13.30 9.15 -6.00
C VAL A 214 14.23 9.98 -5.13
N VAL A 215 14.47 9.56 -3.89
CA VAL A 215 15.37 10.22 -2.95
C VAL A 215 16.81 10.18 -3.47
N ALA A 216 17.28 9.02 -3.91
CA ALA A 216 18.62 8.85 -4.49
C ALA A 216 18.81 9.72 -5.74
N ALA A 217 17.81 9.72 -6.64
CA ALA A 217 17.87 10.52 -7.86
C ALA A 217 17.75 12.03 -7.63
N GLY A 218 16.99 12.44 -6.58
CA GLY A 218 16.86 13.86 -6.20
C GLY A 218 18.09 14.42 -5.48
N GLY A 219 18.84 13.58 -4.76
CA GLY A 219 20.10 13.95 -4.10
C GLY A 219 21.26 14.19 -5.07
N SER A 220 21.22 13.50 -6.22
CA SER A 220 22.27 13.62 -7.26
C SER A 220 22.17 14.90 -8.12
N GLY A 221 21.08 15.64 -8.02
CA GLY A 221 20.80 16.81 -8.90
C GLY A 221 21.51 18.11 -8.54
N LYS A 222 22.57 18.11 -7.73
CA LYS A 222 23.37 19.31 -7.43
C LYS A 222 24.67 19.44 -8.21
N GLY A 223 24.88 18.63 -9.27
CA GLY A 223 26.15 18.53 -9.98
C GLY A 223 26.19 18.85 -11.48
N ASP A 224 25.06 19.11 -12.15
CA ASP A 224 25.09 19.47 -13.58
C ASP A 224 24.28 20.74 -13.86
N ARG A 225 24.93 21.86 -13.71
CA ARG A 225 24.63 23.13 -14.41
C ARG A 225 25.92 23.74 -14.96
#